data_a063434ac1275d52deaf70bff4816b5a
#
_entry.id   a063434ac1275d52deaf70bff4816b5a
#
_cell.length_a   1.000
_cell.length_b   1.000
_cell.length_c   1.000
_cell.angle_alpha   90.00
_cell.angle_beta   90.00
_cell.angle_gamma   90.00
#
_symmetry.space_group_name_H-M   'P 1'
#
loop_
_entity.id
_entity.type
_entity.pdbx_description
1 polymer ?
#
loop_
_entity_poly.entity_id
_entity_poly.type
_entity_poly.pdbx_seq_one_letter_code
_entity_poly.pdbx_strand_id
1 'polypeptide(L)'
;LPLENAKTPRISDASQFIIDQARILPKEKKLYLIILGSCTNVASALLEAPEIKSKLVVLYLGFWHDTKKNTYDKKEFNTNNDITATNFLLDSKGLDFRIMSATTNQHLVFNKYIAFNNLGDNPLGMYLKQRWIDYERWWTKKDVEKKYWIMWDLAIIEALINPELTNINQFKTPLDNHDR
;
A
#
# COMPACT_ATOMS: atom_id res chain seq x y z
N LEU A 1 -4.06 -12.43 -10.54
CA LEU A 1 -5.52 -12.37 -10.71
C LEU A 1 -6.19 -12.04 -9.37
N PRO A 2 -7.26 -11.22 -9.34
CA PRO A 2 -7.98 -10.84 -8.13
C PRO A 2 -8.72 -12.04 -7.50
N LEU A 3 -9.24 -11.84 -6.28
CA LEU A 3 -10.15 -12.79 -5.64
C LEU A 3 -11.49 -12.83 -6.42
N GLU A 4 -12.00 -14.03 -6.63
CA GLU A 4 -13.34 -14.22 -7.24
C GLU A 4 -14.46 -13.81 -6.26
N ASN A 5 -14.25 -14.03 -4.98
CA ASN A 5 -15.17 -13.68 -3.91
C ASN A 5 -14.43 -13.56 -2.56
N ALA A 6 -15.09 -13.03 -1.54
CA ALA A 6 -14.55 -12.83 -0.20
C ALA A 6 -14.58 -14.09 0.70
N LYS A 7 -14.74 -15.28 0.14
CA LYS A 7 -14.83 -16.55 0.92
C LYS A 7 -13.80 -17.58 0.47
N THR A 8 -13.34 -17.49 -0.77
CA THR A 8 -12.43 -18.47 -1.37
C THR A 8 -11.05 -17.85 -1.51
N PRO A 9 -10.02 -18.38 -0.83
CA PRO A 9 -8.66 -17.89 -0.97
C PRO A 9 -8.11 -18.18 -2.36
N ARG A 10 -7.26 -17.30 -2.85
CA ARG A 10 -6.43 -17.56 -4.02
C ARG A 10 -5.03 -17.91 -3.55
N ILE A 11 -4.81 -19.19 -3.32
CA ILE A 11 -3.53 -19.69 -2.80
C ILE A 11 -2.41 -19.42 -3.81
N SER A 12 -1.29 -18.95 -3.28
CA SER A 12 -0.04 -18.67 -4.00
C SER A 12 1.13 -18.89 -3.05
N ASP A 13 2.33 -19.04 -3.60
CA ASP A 13 3.55 -19.12 -2.79
C ASP A 13 3.69 -17.90 -1.85
N ALA A 14 3.27 -16.73 -2.32
CA ALA A 14 3.30 -15.52 -1.51
C ALA A 14 2.30 -15.56 -0.34
N SER A 15 1.04 -16.02 -0.55
CA SER A 15 0.08 -16.16 0.53
C SER A 15 0.50 -17.24 1.52
N GLN A 16 1.06 -18.37 1.04
CA GLN A 16 1.61 -19.41 1.89
C GLN A 16 2.79 -18.90 2.72
N PHE A 17 3.71 -18.16 2.10
CA PHE A 17 4.83 -17.57 2.80
C PHE A 17 4.40 -16.63 3.94
N ILE A 18 3.36 -15.82 3.72
CA ILE A 18 2.78 -14.96 4.78
C ILE A 18 2.28 -15.81 5.96
N ILE A 19 1.56 -16.90 5.66
CA ILE A 19 1.05 -17.82 6.69
C ILE A 19 2.19 -18.42 7.50
N ASP A 20 3.20 -18.95 6.82
CA ASP A 20 4.34 -19.62 7.45
C ASP A 20 5.13 -18.63 8.32
N GLN A 21 5.41 -17.41 7.82
CA GLN A 21 6.09 -16.39 8.60
C GLN A 21 5.30 -15.98 9.84
N ALA A 22 3.99 -15.82 9.73
CA ALA A 22 3.15 -15.48 10.87
C ALA A 22 3.12 -16.61 11.93
N ARG A 23 3.11 -17.89 11.49
CA ARG A 23 3.05 -19.06 12.38
C ARG A 23 4.32 -19.25 13.20
N ILE A 24 5.50 -19.03 12.59
CA ILE A 24 6.79 -19.21 13.26
C ILE A 24 7.12 -18.09 14.27
N LEU A 25 6.45 -16.95 14.19
CA LEU A 25 6.70 -15.86 15.13
C LEU A 25 6.24 -16.20 16.54
N PRO A 26 7.02 -15.82 17.60
CA PRO A 26 6.58 -15.85 18.97
C PRO A 26 5.24 -15.12 19.16
N LYS A 27 4.49 -15.50 20.20
CA LYS A 27 3.13 -14.97 20.43
C LYS A 27 3.08 -13.44 20.57
N GLU A 28 4.14 -12.86 21.18
CA GLU A 28 4.23 -11.41 21.44
C GLU A 28 4.77 -10.61 20.25
N LYS A 29 5.24 -11.29 19.21
CA LYS A 29 5.77 -10.63 17.99
C LYS A 29 4.68 -10.43 16.95
N LYS A 30 4.82 -9.37 16.17
CA LYS A 30 3.95 -9.06 15.02
C LYS A 30 4.74 -9.15 13.74
N LEU A 31 4.07 -9.63 12.70
CA LEU A 31 4.53 -9.55 11.31
C LEU A 31 3.98 -8.27 10.69
N TYR A 32 4.88 -7.38 10.29
CA TYR A 32 4.52 -6.18 9.54
C TYR A 32 4.52 -6.50 8.06
N LEU A 33 3.37 -6.36 7.43
CA LEU A 33 3.17 -6.56 5.99
C LEU A 33 2.92 -5.21 5.33
N ILE A 34 3.77 -4.86 4.37
CA ILE A 34 3.61 -3.64 3.58
C ILE A 34 3.08 -4.03 2.21
N ILE A 35 1.87 -3.56 1.88
CA ILE A 35 1.20 -3.82 0.62
C ILE A 35 1.37 -2.60 -0.28
N LEU A 36 2.19 -2.74 -1.34
CA LEU A 36 2.47 -1.73 -2.36
C LEU A 36 1.79 -2.06 -3.71
N GLY A 37 0.89 -3.03 -3.69
CA GLY A 37 0.10 -3.50 -4.82
C GLY A 37 -1.29 -3.93 -4.35
N SER A 38 -1.90 -4.93 -5.00
CA SER A 38 -3.21 -5.42 -4.60
C SER A 38 -3.18 -6.19 -3.28
N CYS A 39 -4.30 -6.19 -2.56
CA CYS A 39 -4.47 -6.88 -1.29
C CYS A 39 -4.60 -8.41 -1.40
N THR A 40 -4.60 -8.98 -2.60
CA THR A 40 -4.95 -10.38 -2.89
C THR A 40 -4.21 -11.39 -2.02
N ASN A 41 -2.89 -11.27 -1.90
CA ASN A 41 -2.09 -12.26 -1.16
C ASN A 41 -2.38 -12.25 0.33
N VAL A 42 -2.55 -11.06 0.93
CA VAL A 42 -2.83 -10.93 2.36
C VAL A 42 -4.27 -11.37 2.67
N ALA A 43 -5.22 -11.01 1.81
CA ALA A 43 -6.60 -11.48 1.94
C ALA A 43 -6.69 -13.00 1.80
N SER A 44 -5.97 -13.60 0.82
CA SER A 44 -5.91 -15.05 0.66
C SER A 44 -5.30 -15.75 1.87
N ALA A 45 -4.21 -15.21 2.43
CA ALA A 45 -3.59 -15.76 3.62
C ALA A 45 -4.55 -15.74 4.83
N LEU A 46 -5.32 -14.67 5.01
CA LEU A 46 -6.31 -14.56 6.09
C LEU A 46 -7.57 -15.40 5.87
N LEU A 47 -7.96 -15.65 4.63
CA LEU A 47 -9.04 -16.57 4.31
C LEU A 47 -8.66 -18.03 4.56
N GLU A 48 -7.42 -18.40 4.25
CA GLU A 48 -6.89 -19.77 4.46
C GLU A 48 -6.55 -20.02 5.93
N ALA A 49 -5.94 -19.06 6.61
CA ALA A 49 -5.44 -19.16 7.97
C ALA A 49 -5.90 -17.98 8.85
N PRO A 50 -7.19 -17.90 9.20
CA PRO A 50 -7.73 -16.77 9.95
C PRO A 50 -7.10 -16.56 11.33
N GLU A 51 -6.50 -17.60 11.90
CA GLU A 51 -5.80 -17.56 13.18
C GLU A 51 -4.58 -16.64 13.19
N ILE A 52 -3.94 -16.42 12.03
CA ILE A 52 -2.76 -15.54 11.94
C ILE A 52 -3.10 -14.06 12.08
N LYS A 53 -4.38 -13.69 11.94
CA LYS A 53 -4.83 -12.29 11.95
C LYS A 53 -4.31 -11.48 13.13
N SER A 54 -4.34 -12.06 14.31
CA SER A 54 -3.86 -11.41 15.54
C SER A 54 -2.36 -11.16 15.56
N LYS A 55 -1.59 -11.79 14.67
CA LYS A 55 -0.14 -11.61 14.53
C LYS A 55 0.25 -10.59 13.47
N LEU A 56 -0.70 -10.10 12.67
CA LEU A 56 -0.40 -9.19 11.58
C LEU A 56 -0.60 -7.73 11.96
N VAL A 57 0.28 -6.88 11.43
CA VAL A 57 0.08 -5.45 11.23
C VAL A 57 0.21 -5.23 9.73
N VAL A 58 -0.88 -4.84 9.10
CA VAL A 58 -0.93 -4.66 7.65
C VAL A 58 -0.94 -3.18 7.32
N LEU A 59 0.09 -2.73 6.60
CA LEU A 59 0.21 -1.38 6.08
C LEU A 59 -0.11 -1.43 4.58
N TYR A 60 -1.08 -0.63 4.15
CA TYR A 60 -1.57 -0.65 2.77
C TYR A 60 -1.51 0.73 2.13
N LEU A 61 -0.92 0.79 0.96
CA LEU A 61 -1.02 1.93 0.07
C LEU A 61 -2.17 1.68 -0.92
N GLY A 62 -3.23 2.47 -0.80
CA GLY A 62 -4.43 2.27 -1.64
C GLY A 62 -5.37 3.46 -1.61
N PHE A 63 -6.46 3.30 -2.20
CA PHE A 63 -7.58 4.15 -2.55
C PHE A 63 -7.47 5.67 -2.29
N TRP A 64 -8.20 6.45 -3.06
CA TRP A 64 -8.45 7.86 -2.77
C TRP A 64 -9.50 7.98 -1.66
N HIS A 65 -9.14 8.60 -0.54
CA HIS A 65 -10.03 8.74 0.62
C HIS A 65 -10.56 10.16 0.74
N ASP A 66 -11.87 10.31 0.70
CA ASP A 66 -12.56 11.52 1.14
C ASP A 66 -12.84 11.40 2.64
N THR A 67 -11.99 12.01 3.46
CA THR A 67 -12.09 11.93 4.93
C THR A 67 -13.32 12.65 5.49
N LYS A 68 -13.87 13.63 4.76
CA LYS A 68 -15.09 14.37 5.19
C LYS A 68 -16.34 13.52 5.07
N LYS A 69 -16.45 12.78 3.98
CA LYS A 69 -17.59 11.88 3.72
C LYS A 69 -17.34 10.47 4.25
N ASN A 70 -16.10 10.16 4.60
CA ASN A 70 -15.61 8.82 4.90
C ASN A 70 -15.96 7.81 3.80
N THR A 71 -15.69 8.20 2.56
CA THR A 71 -15.85 7.35 1.38
C THR A 71 -14.49 7.15 0.68
N TYR A 72 -14.34 6.06 -0.04
CA TYR A 72 -13.14 5.81 -0.83
C TYR A 72 -13.48 5.59 -2.32
N ASP A 73 -12.56 5.98 -3.20
CA ASP A 73 -12.65 5.70 -4.62
C ASP A 73 -11.78 4.48 -4.96
N LYS A 74 -12.43 3.45 -5.44
CA LYS A 74 -11.83 2.17 -5.86
C LYS A 74 -11.04 2.25 -7.17
N LYS A 75 -11.09 3.37 -7.88
CA LYS A 75 -10.33 3.56 -9.14
C LYS A 75 -8.83 3.79 -8.92
N GLU A 76 -8.39 3.90 -7.66
CA GLU A 76 -6.97 3.90 -7.36
C GLU A 76 -6.35 2.55 -7.82
N PHE A 77 -5.10 2.60 -8.32
CA PHE A 77 -4.47 1.49 -9.04
C PHE A 77 -4.40 0.19 -8.23
N ASN A 78 -3.90 0.24 -6.99
CA ASN A 78 -3.75 -0.94 -6.15
C ASN A 78 -5.09 -1.53 -5.74
N THR A 79 -6.03 -0.67 -5.36
CA THR A 79 -7.39 -1.04 -4.96
C THR A 79 -8.17 -1.62 -6.13
N ASN A 80 -8.08 -0.99 -7.31
CA ASN A 80 -8.80 -1.44 -8.50
C ASN A 80 -8.32 -2.82 -9.02
N ASN A 81 -7.08 -3.19 -8.71
CA ASN A 81 -6.56 -4.51 -9.08
C ASN A 81 -7.21 -5.67 -8.30
N ASP A 82 -7.73 -5.42 -7.08
CA ASP A 82 -8.53 -6.40 -6.33
C ASP A 82 -9.41 -5.72 -5.28
N ILE A 83 -10.57 -5.24 -5.72
CA ILE A 83 -11.56 -4.58 -4.85
C ILE A 83 -12.11 -5.56 -3.82
N THR A 84 -12.32 -6.82 -4.20
CA THR A 84 -12.82 -7.87 -3.31
C THR A 84 -11.88 -8.10 -2.14
N ALA A 85 -10.58 -8.21 -2.40
CA ALA A 85 -9.56 -8.38 -1.35
C ALA A 85 -9.46 -7.12 -0.46
N THR A 86 -9.51 -5.92 -1.05
CA THR A 86 -9.48 -4.67 -0.28
C THR A 86 -10.69 -4.57 0.66
N ASN A 87 -11.89 -4.85 0.18
CA ASN A 87 -13.10 -4.87 1.00
C ASN A 87 -13.04 -5.93 2.10
N PHE A 88 -12.55 -7.12 1.79
CA PHE A 88 -12.36 -8.18 2.79
C PHE A 88 -11.43 -7.72 3.93
N LEU A 89 -10.32 -7.05 3.63
CA LEU A 89 -9.42 -6.53 4.66
C LEU A 89 -10.07 -5.39 5.46
N LEU A 90 -10.78 -4.48 4.82
CA LEU A 90 -11.52 -3.39 5.47
C LEU A 90 -12.58 -3.92 6.45
N ASP A 91 -13.24 -5.02 6.11
CA ASP A 91 -14.29 -5.64 6.93
C ASP A 91 -13.73 -6.64 7.97
N SER A 92 -12.42 -6.95 7.92
CA SER A 92 -11.76 -7.91 8.81
C SER A 92 -11.63 -7.37 10.24
N LYS A 93 -12.67 -7.53 11.05
CA LYS A 93 -12.68 -7.09 12.45
C LYS A 93 -11.49 -7.66 13.23
N GLY A 94 -10.81 -6.77 13.97
CA GLY A 94 -9.64 -7.12 14.79
C GLY A 94 -8.32 -7.24 14.03
N LEU A 95 -8.29 -7.00 12.72
CA LEU A 95 -7.06 -6.81 11.96
C LEU A 95 -6.49 -5.40 12.25
N ASP A 96 -5.20 -5.32 12.58
CA ASP A 96 -4.48 -4.03 12.59
C ASP A 96 -4.19 -3.65 11.13
N PHE A 97 -5.13 -2.93 10.52
CA PHE A 97 -5.08 -2.52 9.12
C PHE A 97 -4.90 -1.01 9.03
N ARG A 98 -3.73 -0.58 8.63
CA ARG A 98 -3.31 0.82 8.54
C ARG A 98 -3.18 1.22 7.09
N ILE A 99 -3.85 2.30 6.71
CA ILE A 99 -3.92 2.70 5.32
C ILE A 99 -3.25 4.06 5.14
N MET A 100 -2.28 4.11 4.26
CA MET A 100 -1.75 5.33 3.69
C MET A 100 -2.47 5.56 2.37
N SER A 101 -3.51 6.40 2.37
CA SER A 101 -4.32 6.61 1.16
C SER A 101 -3.54 7.34 0.06
N ALA A 102 -3.91 7.11 -1.19
CA ALA A 102 -3.38 7.87 -2.32
C ALA A 102 -3.58 9.38 -2.15
N THR A 103 -4.67 9.79 -1.48
CA THR A 103 -4.95 11.19 -1.10
C THR A 103 -3.81 11.77 -0.25
N THR A 104 -3.23 10.98 0.65
CA THR A 104 -2.10 11.39 1.49
C THR A 104 -0.78 11.29 0.73
N ASN A 105 -0.55 10.16 0.06
CA ASN A 105 0.71 9.85 -0.62
C ASN A 105 1.09 10.84 -1.73
N GLN A 106 0.10 11.40 -2.44
CA GLN A 106 0.35 12.37 -3.50
C GLN A 106 1.13 13.60 -3.04
N HIS A 107 1.21 13.85 -1.74
CA HIS A 107 1.93 14.98 -1.16
C HIS A 107 3.42 14.70 -0.90
N LEU A 108 3.87 13.45 -0.96
CA LEU A 108 5.30 13.13 -0.91
C LEU A 108 5.91 13.31 -2.30
N VAL A 109 6.36 14.53 -2.57
CA VAL A 109 6.88 14.94 -3.86
C VAL A 109 8.38 15.21 -3.77
N PHE A 110 9.17 14.48 -4.57
CA PHE A 110 10.61 14.71 -4.65
C PHE A 110 10.92 15.65 -5.81
N ASN A 111 11.81 16.60 -5.56
CA ASN A 111 12.39 17.46 -6.59
C ASN A 111 13.56 16.75 -7.25
N LYS A 112 13.59 16.71 -8.59
CA LYS A 112 14.62 16.03 -9.40
C LYS A 112 16.03 16.49 -9.06
N TYR A 113 16.23 17.80 -8.95
CA TYR A 113 17.55 18.37 -8.69
C TYR A 113 18.08 17.93 -7.32
N ILE A 114 17.24 18.01 -6.30
CA ILE A 114 17.61 17.59 -4.94
C ILE A 114 17.86 16.08 -4.92
N ALA A 115 16.97 15.28 -5.52
CA ALA A 115 17.11 13.83 -5.57
C ALA A 115 18.40 13.40 -6.28
N PHE A 116 18.70 14.00 -7.43
CA PHE A 116 19.91 13.67 -8.20
C PHE A 116 21.21 14.01 -7.50
N ASN A 117 21.23 15.09 -6.73
CA ASN A 117 22.40 15.46 -5.93
C ASN A 117 22.63 14.49 -4.75
N ASN A 118 21.56 13.89 -4.22
CA ASN A 118 21.64 12.94 -3.11
C ASN A 118 21.80 11.48 -3.57
N LEU A 119 21.38 11.15 -4.79
CA LEU A 119 21.65 9.85 -5.40
C LEU A 119 23.11 9.82 -5.91
N GLY A 120 23.98 9.10 -5.23
CA GLY A 120 25.38 8.98 -5.66
C GLY A 120 25.53 8.45 -7.10
N ASP A 121 26.77 8.43 -7.61
CA ASP A 121 27.11 7.93 -8.94
C ASP A 121 27.49 6.44 -8.93
N ASN A 122 27.09 5.72 -7.89
CA ASN A 122 27.16 4.25 -7.86
C ASN A 122 26.10 3.63 -8.82
N PRO A 123 26.20 2.33 -9.15
CA PRO A 123 25.30 1.69 -10.11
C PRO A 123 23.81 1.87 -9.80
N LEU A 124 23.42 1.83 -8.52
CA LEU A 124 22.02 2.01 -8.10
C LEU A 124 21.58 3.46 -8.30
N GLY A 125 22.39 4.43 -7.87
CA GLY A 125 22.08 5.85 -8.04
C GLY A 125 21.94 6.23 -9.52
N MET A 126 22.85 5.76 -10.36
CA MET A 126 22.78 5.96 -11.81
C MET A 126 21.51 5.33 -12.42
N TYR A 127 21.17 4.10 -12.01
CA TYR A 127 19.94 3.44 -12.45
C TYR A 127 18.70 4.23 -12.06
N LEU A 128 18.59 4.71 -10.81
CA LEU A 128 17.45 5.49 -10.34
C LEU A 128 17.33 6.84 -11.06
N LYS A 129 18.46 7.52 -11.31
CA LYS A 129 18.48 8.75 -12.11
C LYS A 129 17.97 8.49 -13.52
N GLN A 130 18.42 7.42 -14.16
CA GLN A 130 17.99 7.04 -15.51
C GLN A 130 16.50 6.68 -15.52
N ARG A 131 16.02 5.89 -14.55
CA ARG A 131 14.58 5.57 -14.41
C ARG A 131 13.73 6.83 -14.26
N TRP A 132 14.21 7.84 -13.53
CA TRP A 132 13.51 9.11 -13.43
C TRP A 132 13.36 9.81 -14.78
N ILE A 133 14.40 9.78 -15.59
CA ILE A 133 14.39 10.41 -16.92
C ILE A 133 13.48 9.67 -17.90
N ASP A 134 13.58 8.35 -17.94
CA ASP A 134 12.94 7.52 -18.98
C ASP A 134 11.46 7.25 -18.69
N TYR A 135 11.07 7.18 -17.42
CA TYR A 135 9.72 6.76 -17.08
C TYR A 135 8.66 7.83 -17.37
N GLU A 136 7.71 7.51 -18.28
CA GLU A 136 6.55 8.35 -18.56
C GLU A 136 5.48 8.17 -17.49
N ARG A 137 4.91 9.31 -17.02
CA ARG A 137 3.90 9.37 -15.97
C ARG A 137 2.70 10.16 -16.45
N TRP A 138 1.52 9.77 -16.06
CA TRP A 138 0.31 10.50 -16.41
C TRP A 138 0.31 11.95 -15.88
N TRP A 139 0.99 12.22 -14.76
CA TRP A 139 1.10 13.58 -14.21
C TRP A 139 2.23 14.42 -14.82
N THR A 140 3.15 13.83 -15.55
CA THR A 140 4.25 14.58 -16.18
C THR A 140 3.84 15.32 -17.45
N LYS A 141 2.59 15.16 -17.91
CA LYS A 141 2.07 15.92 -19.08
C LYS A 141 2.21 17.44 -18.93
N LYS A 142 2.18 17.96 -17.70
CA LYS A 142 2.38 19.37 -17.35
C LYS A 142 3.79 19.68 -16.84
N ASP A 143 4.63 18.68 -16.66
CA ASP A 143 6.02 18.78 -16.22
C ASP A 143 6.94 18.04 -17.19
N VAL A 144 7.12 18.65 -18.37
CA VAL A 144 7.90 18.07 -19.49
C VAL A 144 9.34 17.78 -19.08
N GLU A 145 9.92 18.61 -18.20
CA GLU A 145 11.28 18.42 -17.68
C GLU A 145 11.35 17.38 -16.56
N LYS A 146 10.21 16.82 -16.16
CA LYS A 146 10.11 15.83 -15.06
C LYS A 146 10.77 16.33 -13.78
N LYS A 147 10.52 17.60 -13.42
CA LYS A 147 11.12 18.26 -12.24
C LYS A 147 10.70 17.61 -10.93
N TYR A 148 9.50 17.01 -10.90
CA TYR A 148 8.91 16.45 -9.69
C TYR A 148 8.48 15.01 -9.88
N TRP A 149 8.63 14.20 -8.83
CA TRP A 149 8.11 12.84 -8.77
C TRP A 149 7.35 12.62 -7.47
N ILE A 150 6.10 12.18 -7.59
CA ILE A 150 5.33 11.71 -6.45
C ILE A 150 5.86 10.32 -6.07
N MET A 151 6.37 10.18 -4.86
CA MET A 151 6.96 8.94 -4.34
C MET A 151 5.90 8.12 -3.61
N TRP A 152 4.92 7.62 -4.36
CA TRP A 152 3.76 6.90 -3.84
C TRP A 152 4.12 5.87 -2.77
N ASP A 153 4.92 4.89 -3.12
CA ASP A 153 5.23 3.74 -2.27
C ASP A 153 6.17 4.08 -1.12
N LEU A 154 7.04 5.08 -1.31
CA LEU A 154 7.96 5.51 -0.26
C LEU A 154 7.26 6.16 0.94
N ALA A 155 6.09 6.76 0.74
CA ALA A 155 5.38 7.45 1.82
C ALA A 155 5.01 6.52 2.97
N ILE A 156 4.60 5.28 2.68
CA ILE A 156 4.25 4.31 3.72
C ILE A 156 5.50 3.76 4.43
N ILE A 157 6.61 3.65 3.71
CA ILE A 157 7.90 3.26 4.29
C ILE A 157 8.41 4.37 5.20
N GLU A 158 8.33 5.63 4.74
CA GLU A 158 8.73 6.81 5.51
C GLU A 158 7.91 6.93 6.79
N ALA A 159 6.60 6.73 6.72
CA ALA A 159 5.72 6.71 7.88
C ALA A 159 6.05 5.61 8.90
N LEU A 160 6.62 4.49 8.45
CA LEU A 160 7.03 3.40 9.33
C LEU A 160 8.37 3.68 10.02
N ILE A 161 9.31 4.30 9.30
CA ILE A 161 10.68 4.58 9.78
C ILE A 161 10.70 5.84 10.64
N ASN A 162 9.97 6.87 10.21
CA ASN A 162 9.90 8.18 10.84
C ASN A 162 8.45 8.52 11.19
N PRO A 163 7.85 7.84 12.19
CA PRO A 163 6.43 7.97 12.51
C PRO A 163 6.02 9.39 12.95
N GLU A 164 6.97 10.21 13.39
CA GLU A 164 6.74 11.62 13.74
C GLU A 164 6.37 12.50 12.53
N LEU A 165 6.63 12.04 11.31
CA LEU A 165 6.25 12.76 10.07
C LEU A 165 4.79 12.54 9.69
N THR A 166 4.07 11.66 10.40
CA THR A 166 2.69 11.30 10.08
C THR A 166 1.79 11.36 11.30
N ASN A 167 0.50 11.63 11.05
CA ASN A 167 -0.54 11.49 12.05
C ASN A 167 -1.44 10.31 11.72
N ILE A 168 -1.61 9.41 12.68
CA ILE A 168 -2.54 8.28 12.55
C ILE A 168 -3.91 8.71 13.06
N ASN A 169 -4.91 8.65 12.20
CA ASN A 169 -6.30 8.90 12.53
C ASN A 169 -7.11 7.60 12.41
N GLN A 170 -8.03 7.38 13.34
CA GLN A 170 -8.94 6.26 13.27
C GLN A 170 -10.25 6.68 12.60
N PHE A 171 -10.66 5.92 11.61
CA PHE A 171 -11.93 6.07 10.92
C PHE A 171 -12.76 4.80 11.05
N LYS A 172 -14.08 4.94 10.99
CA LYS A 172 -14.94 3.79 10.68
C LYS A 172 -14.56 3.29 9.28
N THR A 173 -14.82 2.01 9.00
CA THR A 173 -14.61 1.47 7.66
C THR A 173 -15.27 2.39 6.62
N PRO A 174 -14.51 2.94 5.67
CA PRO A 174 -15.06 3.85 4.67
C PRO A 174 -15.97 3.10 3.70
N LEU A 175 -16.98 3.78 3.20
CA LEU A 175 -17.87 3.26 2.16
C LEU A 175 -17.26 3.53 0.78
N ASP A 176 -17.47 2.58 -0.15
CA ASP A 176 -17.20 2.82 -1.56
C ASP A 176 -18.10 3.97 -2.05
N ASN A 177 -17.55 4.93 -2.79
CA ASN A 177 -18.30 6.05 -3.34
C ASN A 177 -19.26 5.66 -4.50
N HIS A 178 -19.25 4.39 -4.94
CA HIS A 178 -20.07 3.83 -6.01
C HIS A 178 -20.88 2.59 -5.57
N ASP A 179 -21.40 2.63 -4.36
CA ASP A 179 -22.27 1.60 -3.77
C ASP A 179 -21.57 0.32 -3.30
N ARG A 180 -21.55 0.16 -2.00
CA ARG A 180 -21.48 -1.15 -1.36
C ARG A 180 -22.89 -1.72 -1.27
#